data_972ea704c4770e75555a095e0a7f4606
#
_entry.id   972ea704c4770e75555a095e0a7f4606
#
_cell.length_a   1.000
_cell.length_b   1.000
_cell.length_c   1.000
_cell.angle_alpha   90.00
_cell.angle_beta   90.00
_cell.angle_gamma   90.00
#
_symmetry.space_group_name_H-M   'P 1'
#
loop_
_entity.id
_entity.type
_entity.pdbx_description
1 polymer ?
#
loop_
_entity_poly.entity_id
_entity_poly.type
_entity_poly.pdbx_seq_one_letter_code
_entity_poly.pdbx_strand_id
1 'polypeptide(L)'
;MSPTAWDFQNQLMAILNGARQSGQSYIDVESGKLHQQVGGYAKSNQKMPVCCEVMKKMMRFGDSVVSETANGPESTLTIRYTVQATSTR
;
A
#
# COMPACT_ATOMS: atom_id res chain seq x y z
N MET A 1 6.51 -16.81 -9.88
CA MET A 1 5.63 -16.96 -8.81
C MET A 1 4.75 -15.80 -8.62
N SER A 2 3.54 -16.00 -8.26
CA SER A 2 2.62 -14.92 -8.03
C SER A 2 2.84 -14.29 -6.68
N PRO A 3 2.70 -13.00 -6.56
CA PRO A 3 2.82 -12.38 -5.26
C PRO A 3 1.67 -12.81 -4.35
N THR A 4 1.95 -12.83 -3.08
CA THR A 4 0.97 -13.19 -2.08
C THR A 4 0.67 -11.99 -1.22
N ALA A 5 -0.32 -12.12 -0.34
CA ALA A 5 -0.65 -11.05 0.59
C ALA A 5 0.58 -10.69 1.42
N TRP A 6 1.37 -11.68 1.79
CA TRP A 6 2.56 -11.43 2.58
C TRP A 6 3.57 -10.57 1.81
N ASP A 7 3.70 -10.79 0.51
CA ASP A 7 4.61 -10.00 -0.30
C ASP A 7 4.18 -8.55 -0.35
N PHE A 8 2.88 -8.32 -0.54
CA PHE A 8 2.37 -6.95 -0.56
C PHE A 8 2.55 -6.28 0.80
N GLN A 9 2.32 -7.03 1.87
CA GLN A 9 2.45 -6.48 3.21
C GLN A 9 3.89 -6.07 3.48
N ASN A 10 4.85 -6.91 3.11
CA ASN A 10 6.25 -6.59 3.34
C ASN A 10 6.70 -5.39 2.55
N GLN A 11 6.28 -5.29 1.30
CA GLN A 11 6.67 -4.16 0.48
C GLN A 11 6.04 -2.87 1.03
N LEU A 12 4.79 -2.94 1.45
CA LEU A 12 4.13 -1.78 2.00
C LEU A 12 4.83 -1.33 3.28
N MET A 13 5.20 -2.26 4.13
CA MET A 13 5.92 -1.92 5.35
C MET A 13 7.24 -1.23 5.04
N ALA A 14 7.94 -1.68 4.01
CA ALA A 14 9.20 -1.06 3.62
C ALA A 14 8.96 0.37 3.16
N ILE A 15 7.89 0.62 2.42
CA ILE A 15 7.56 1.95 1.96
C ILE A 15 7.25 2.86 3.15
N LEU A 16 6.47 2.36 4.09
CA LEU A 16 6.08 3.17 5.24
C LEU A 16 7.29 3.48 6.13
N ASN A 17 8.17 2.51 6.30
CA ASN A 17 9.37 2.72 7.10
C ASN A 17 10.30 3.72 6.42
N GLY A 18 10.43 3.65 5.10
CA GLY A 18 11.25 4.59 4.37
C GLY A 18 10.73 6.01 4.51
N ALA A 19 9.42 6.17 4.44
CA ALA A 19 8.80 7.48 4.58
C ALA A 19 9.02 8.03 5.99
N ARG A 20 8.91 7.15 6.99
CA ARG A 20 9.13 7.60 8.36
C ARG A 20 10.57 8.03 8.58
N GLN A 21 11.51 7.28 8.01
CA GLN A 21 12.90 7.62 8.17
C GLN A 21 13.27 8.89 7.43
N SER A 22 12.50 9.22 6.40
CA SER A 22 12.73 10.46 5.66
C SER A 22 12.11 11.66 6.34
N GLY A 23 11.43 11.47 7.45
CA GLY A 23 10.83 12.58 8.17
C GLY A 23 9.47 12.99 7.68
N GLN A 24 8.83 12.17 6.85
CA GLN A 24 7.52 12.52 6.34
C GLN A 24 6.46 12.31 7.39
N SER A 25 5.40 13.08 7.35
CA SER A 25 4.28 12.91 8.25
C SER A 25 3.31 11.86 7.72
N TYR A 26 3.19 11.75 6.44
CA TYR A 26 2.32 10.77 5.83
C TYR A 26 2.85 10.42 4.46
N ILE A 27 2.31 9.37 3.89
CA ILE A 27 2.64 9.00 2.53
C ILE A 27 1.40 8.40 1.89
N ASP A 28 1.14 8.78 0.66
CA ASP A 28 0.04 8.22 -0.11
C ASP A 28 0.56 7.05 -0.92
N VAL A 29 -0.05 5.90 -0.76
CA VAL A 29 0.37 4.69 -1.46
C VAL A 29 -0.74 4.28 -2.42
N GLU A 30 -0.39 4.11 -3.66
CA GLU A 30 -1.33 3.73 -4.69
C GLU A 30 -1.19 2.24 -4.98
N SER A 31 -2.30 1.55 -5.04
CA SER A 31 -2.29 0.10 -5.19
C SER A 31 -1.61 -0.35 -6.47
N GLY A 32 -1.79 0.39 -7.55
CA GLY A 32 -1.16 0.02 -8.80
C GLY A 32 0.34 0.03 -8.71
N LYS A 33 0.88 1.03 -8.04
CA LYS A 33 2.32 1.13 -7.87
C LYS A 33 2.84 0.05 -6.94
N LEU A 34 2.11 -0.23 -5.88
CA LEU A 34 2.50 -1.28 -4.95
C LEU A 34 2.51 -2.63 -5.66
N HIS A 35 1.48 -2.90 -6.43
CA HIS A 35 1.38 -4.14 -7.16
C HIS A 35 2.56 -4.28 -8.13
N GLN A 36 2.88 -3.20 -8.81
CA GLN A 36 3.96 -3.22 -9.77
C GLN A 36 5.30 -3.49 -9.10
N GLN A 37 5.53 -2.92 -7.94
CA GLN A 37 6.78 -3.12 -7.23
C GLN A 37 6.93 -4.56 -6.75
N VAL A 38 5.84 -5.19 -6.39
CA VAL A 38 5.90 -6.55 -5.89
C VAL A 38 5.86 -7.55 -7.04
N GLY A 39 4.96 -7.30 -7.97
CA GLY A 39 4.72 -8.24 -9.04
C GLY A 39 5.66 -8.15 -10.20
N GLY A 40 6.35 -7.07 -10.31
CA GLY A 40 7.34 -6.96 -11.34
C GLY A 40 6.74 -6.75 -12.68
N TYR A 41 6.49 -7.75 -13.40
CA TYR A 41 6.06 -7.61 -14.66
C TYR A 41 4.70 -7.69 -14.88
N ALA A 42 3.93 -7.55 -14.04
CA ALA A 42 2.63 -7.82 -14.13
C ALA A 42 1.97 -7.32 -15.30
N LYS A 43 1.85 -8.03 -16.27
CA LYS A 43 1.04 -7.68 -17.27
C LYS A 43 -0.34 -7.75 -16.85
N SER A 44 -0.71 -8.47 -15.87
CA SER A 44 -2.08 -8.55 -15.45
C SER A 44 -2.16 -8.12 -14.03
N ASN A 45 -3.24 -7.50 -13.67
CA ASN A 45 -3.46 -7.08 -12.31
C ASN A 45 -4.28 -8.12 -11.58
N GLN A 46 -3.97 -9.38 -11.81
CA GLN A 46 -4.77 -10.45 -11.22
C GLN A 46 -4.74 -10.42 -9.71
N LYS A 47 -3.69 -9.89 -9.14
CA LYS A 47 -3.60 -9.84 -7.69
C LYS A 47 -3.99 -8.48 -7.12
N MET A 48 -4.55 -7.63 -7.95
CA MET A 48 -4.95 -6.31 -7.48
C MET A 48 -5.95 -6.38 -6.32
N PRO A 49 -6.95 -7.29 -6.35
CA PRO A 49 -7.84 -7.36 -5.20
C PRO A 49 -7.12 -7.73 -3.91
N VAL A 50 -6.14 -8.61 -3.99
CA VAL A 50 -5.35 -8.99 -2.82
C VAL A 50 -4.53 -7.79 -2.35
N CYS A 51 -3.93 -7.07 -3.28
CA CYS A 51 -3.15 -5.90 -2.96
C CYS A 51 -4.00 -4.86 -2.23
N CYS A 52 -5.17 -4.57 -2.76
CA CYS A 52 -6.07 -3.60 -2.14
C CYS A 52 -6.52 -4.06 -0.76
N GLU A 53 -6.78 -5.34 -0.61
CA GLU A 53 -7.21 -5.86 0.68
C GLU A 53 -6.10 -5.73 1.72
N VAL A 54 -4.87 -6.02 1.34
CA VAL A 54 -3.74 -5.88 2.24
C VAL A 54 -3.57 -4.40 2.64
N MET A 55 -3.71 -3.50 1.69
CA MET A 55 -3.59 -2.08 1.99
C MET A 55 -4.62 -1.66 3.02
N LYS A 56 -5.86 -2.13 2.87
CA LYS A 56 -6.91 -1.77 3.81
C LYS A 56 -6.68 -2.39 5.17
N LYS A 57 -6.18 -3.62 5.20
CA LYS A 57 -5.94 -4.28 6.47
C LYS A 57 -4.80 -3.64 7.24
N MET A 58 -3.90 -2.97 6.57
CA MET A 58 -2.78 -2.34 7.24
C MET A 58 -3.07 -0.92 7.67
N MET A 59 -4.27 -0.42 7.41
CA MET A 59 -4.65 0.90 7.87
C MET A 59 -4.76 0.92 9.39
N ARG A 60 -4.33 2.03 9.97
CA ARG A 60 -4.43 2.23 11.38
C ARG A 60 -5.21 3.48 11.65
N PHE A 61 -5.44 3.74 12.91
CA PHE A 61 -6.15 4.93 13.31
C PHE A 61 -5.42 6.13 12.74
N GLY A 62 -6.09 6.98 12.08
CA GLY A 62 -5.50 8.17 11.45
C GLY A 62 -5.24 8.03 9.97
N ASP A 63 -5.31 6.81 9.44
CA ASP A 63 -5.12 6.62 8.02
C ASP A 63 -6.45 6.79 7.30
N SER A 64 -6.41 7.13 6.05
CA SER A 64 -7.65 7.34 5.31
C SER A 64 -7.51 6.95 3.86
N VAL A 65 -8.61 6.55 3.28
CA VAL A 65 -8.66 6.25 1.85
C VAL A 65 -8.81 7.56 1.11
N VAL A 66 -7.85 7.84 0.25
CA VAL A 66 -7.88 9.06 -0.52
C VAL A 66 -8.72 8.87 -1.78
N SER A 67 -8.61 7.72 -2.39
CA SER A 67 -9.30 7.47 -3.64
C SER A 67 -9.50 5.98 -3.80
N GLU A 68 -10.62 5.58 -4.29
CA GLU A 68 -10.90 4.16 -4.50
C GLU A 68 -11.86 3.99 -5.67
N THR A 69 -11.45 3.19 -6.65
CA THR A 69 -12.37 2.76 -7.69
C THR A 69 -12.46 1.27 -7.54
N ALA A 70 -13.65 0.78 -7.53
CA ALA A 70 -13.81 -0.59 -7.27
C ALA A 70 -14.08 -1.33 -8.47
N ASN A 71 -13.75 -2.44 -8.67
CA ASN A 71 -14.16 -3.34 -9.61
C ASN A 71 -13.12 -4.13 -10.23
N GLY A 72 -12.87 -5.26 -9.71
CA GLY A 72 -12.08 -6.31 -10.31
C GLY A 72 -10.65 -5.92 -10.55
N PRO A 73 -10.07 -6.43 -11.60
CA PRO A 73 -8.64 -6.22 -11.83
C PRO A 73 -8.26 -4.80 -12.17
N GLU A 74 -9.28 -4.00 -12.46
CA GLU A 74 -9.00 -2.61 -12.76
C GLU A 74 -9.16 -1.73 -11.55
N SER A 75 -9.42 -2.28 -10.39
CA SER A 75 -9.62 -1.44 -9.23
C SER A 75 -8.35 -0.75 -8.82
N THR A 76 -8.47 0.46 -8.32
CA THR A 76 -7.34 1.20 -7.81
C THR A 76 -7.70 1.72 -6.44
N LEU A 77 -6.70 1.89 -5.63
CA LEU A 77 -6.89 2.34 -4.26
C LEU A 77 -5.69 3.18 -3.88
N THR A 78 -5.95 4.34 -3.32
CA THR A 78 -4.87 5.17 -2.77
C THR A 78 -5.20 5.43 -1.31
N ILE A 79 -4.30 5.08 -0.43
CA ILE A 79 -4.49 5.27 0.99
C ILE A 79 -3.40 6.19 1.52
N ARG A 80 -3.78 7.14 2.35
CA ARG A 80 -2.85 8.00 3.02
C ARG A 80 -2.54 7.39 4.37
N TYR A 81 -1.30 6.95 4.54
CA TYR A 81 -0.87 6.36 5.79
C TYR A 81 -0.09 7.40 6.57
N THR A 82 -0.41 7.53 7.83
CA THR A 82 0.36 8.41 8.69
C THR A 82 1.59 7.66 9.15
N VAL A 83 2.74 8.25 8.94
CA VAL A 83 3.99 7.61 9.28
C VAL A 83 4.83 8.43 10.23
N GLN A 84 4.28 9.53 10.72
CA GLN A 84 4.99 10.38 11.60
C GLN A 84 5.40 9.62 12.83
N ALA A 85 6.64 9.69 13.15
CA ALA A 85 7.13 9.03 14.32
C ALA A 85 6.60 9.75 15.48
N THR A 86 5.91 9.14 16.28
CA THR A 86 5.42 9.75 17.39
C THR A 86 6.44 9.80 18.31
N SER A 87 7.01 10.20 18.42
CA SER A 87 7.92 10.14 19.20
C SER A 87 7.85 10.38 20.30
N THR A 88 7.97 10.11 20.65
CA THR A 88 7.92 10.22 21.49
C THR A 88 8.71 10.61 22.10
N ARG A 89 9.05 10.97 22.47
CA ARG A 89 9.74 11.28 22.97
C ARG A 89 9.73 11.52 23.56
#